data_9daf9e2675591c8a25e32be4db6a1f5d
#
_entry.id   9daf9e2675591c8a25e32be4db6a1f5d
#
_cell.length_a   1.000
_cell.length_b   1.000
_cell.length_c   1.000
_cell.angle_alpha   90.00
_cell.angle_beta   90.00
_cell.angle_gamma   90.00
#
_symmetry.space_group_name_H-M   'P 1'
#
loop_
_entity.id
_entity.type
_entity.pdbx_description
1 polymer ?
#
loop_
_entity_poly.entity_id
_entity_poly.type
_entity_poly.pdbx_seq_one_letter_code
_entity_poly.pdbx_strand_id
1 'polypeptide(L)'
;MTKAEFAEYLAEQMGTNKAEASRWVEVIEGIHSNIRNEDGVRLSGLGTFSRTKRSARTGRNPQTGAEIKIPARWAPVFKAGSQLKETVQKAKKRSDQ
;
A
#
# COMPACT_ATOMS: atom_id res chain seq x y z
N MET A 1 -9.22 9.32 3.91
CA MET A 1 -9.91 9.26 2.61
C MET A 1 -10.11 7.82 2.18
N THR A 2 -11.32 7.45 1.89
CA THR A 2 -11.63 6.10 1.43
C THR A 2 -11.41 5.98 -0.08
N LYS A 3 -11.47 4.74 -0.57
CA LYS A 3 -11.35 4.50 -2.00
C LYS A 3 -12.45 5.20 -2.79
N ALA A 4 -13.67 5.20 -2.25
CA ALA A 4 -14.79 5.89 -2.90
C ALA A 4 -14.59 7.41 -2.92
N GLU A 5 -14.12 7.96 -1.83
CA GLU A 5 -13.83 9.40 -1.74
C GLU A 5 -12.69 9.78 -2.70
N PHE A 6 -11.71 8.91 -2.82
CA PHE A 6 -10.62 9.14 -3.75
C PHE A 6 -11.11 9.15 -5.19
N ALA A 7 -12.03 8.25 -5.53
CA ALA A 7 -12.63 8.23 -6.86
C ALA A 7 -13.41 9.53 -7.13
N GLU A 8 -14.15 10.03 -6.14
CA GLU A 8 -14.86 11.29 -6.28
C GLU A 8 -13.89 12.45 -6.52
N TYR A 9 -12.81 12.48 -5.77
CA TYR A 9 -11.79 13.50 -5.93
C TYR A 9 -11.20 13.46 -7.34
N LEU A 10 -10.86 12.27 -7.81
CA LEU A 10 -10.30 12.11 -9.15
C LEU A 10 -11.27 12.54 -10.24
N ALA A 11 -12.56 12.21 -10.07
CA ALA A 11 -13.57 12.61 -11.03
C ALA A 11 -13.60 14.13 -11.19
N GLU A 12 -13.53 14.82 -10.08
CA GLU A 12 -13.54 16.27 -10.07
C GLU A 12 -12.27 16.85 -10.70
N GLN A 13 -11.12 16.33 -10.33
CA GLN A 13 -9.84 16.83 -10.83
C GLN A 13 -9.66 16.57 -12.32
N MET A 14 -10.17 15.46 -12.81
CA MET A 14 -9.97 15.07 -14.20
C MET A 14 -11.15 15.42 -15.11
N GLY A 15 -12.15 16.10 -14.55
CA GLY A 15 -13.29 16.52 -15.33
C GLY A 15 -14.15 15.40 -15.87
N THR A 16 -14.32 14.36 -15.11
CA THR A 16 -15.10 13.20 -15.51
C THR A 16 -16.11 12.83 -14.43
N ASN A 17 -16.75 11.68 -14.57
CA ASN A 17 -17.75 11.23 -13.62
C ASN A 17 -17.19 10.16 -12.68
N LYS A 18 -17.92 9.89 -11.61
CA LYS A 18 -17.50 8.94 -10.60
C LYS A 18 -17.34 7.53 -11.13
N ALA A 19 -18.20 7.12 -12.05
CA ALA A 19 -18.13 5.78 -12.62
C ALA A 19 -16.80 5.54 -13.35
N GLU A 20 -16.38 6.51 -14.14
CA GLU A 20 -15.12 6.41 -14.86
C GLU A 20 -13.93 6.49 -13.91
N ALA A 21 -13.98 7.41 -12.95
CA ALA A 21 -12.90 7.53 -11.97
C ALA A 21 -12.77 6.28 -11.12
N SER A 22 -13.86 5.60 -10.81
CA SER A 22 -13.84 4.35 -10.08
C SER A 22 -13.09 3.26 -10.84
N ARG A 23 -13.17 3.29 -12.15
CA ARG A 23 -12.41 2.33 -12.98
C ARG A 23 -10.92 2.59 -12.90
N TRP A 24 -10.51 3.84 -12.81
CA TRP A 24 -9.09 4.16 -12.63
C TRP A 24 -8.58 3.68 -11.28
N VAL A 25 -9.39 3.80 -10.25
CA VAL A 25 -9.00 3.34 -8.93
C VAL A 25 -8.84 1.83 -8.87
N GLU A 26 -9.40 1.12 -9.85
CA GLU A 26 -9.23 -0.32 -9.97
C GLU A 26 -7.79 -0.73 -10.27
N VAL A 27 -6.90 0.20 -10.48
CA VAL A 27 -5.47 -0.09 -10.56
C VAL A 27 -5.01 -0.87 -9.32
N ILE A 28 -5.70 -0.68 -8.22
CA ILE A 28 -5.42 -1.41 -6.98
C ILE A 28 -5.56 -2.92 -7.20
N GLU A 29 -6.53 -3.33 -7.99
CA GLU A 29 -6.71 -4.76 -8.30
C GLU A 29 -5.54 -5.30 -9.11
N GLY A 30 -5.00 -4.47 -10.00
CA GLY A 30 -3.81 -4.84 -10.76
C GLY A 30 -2.61 -5.05 -9.85
N ILE A 31 -2.48 -4.23 -8.82
CA ILE A 31 -1.43 -4.38 -7.83
C ILE A 31 -1.61 -5.69 -7.06
N HIS A 32 -2.82 -5.96 -6.59
CA HIS A 32 -3.13 -7.21 -5.90
C HIS A 32 -2.76 -8.43 -6.75
N SER A 33 -3.14 -8.40 -8.01
CA SER A 33 -2.92 -9.54 -8.90
C SER A 33 -1.46 -9.80 -9.19
N ASN A 34 -0.63 -8.77 -9.17
CA ASN A 34 0.75 -8.86 -9.61
C ASN A 34 1.80 -8.74 -8.51
N ILE A 35 1.38 -8.53 -7.28
CA ILE A 35 2.32 -8.36 -6.17
C ILE A 35 3.15 -9.64 -5.91
N ARG A 36 2.65 -10.78 -6.37
CA ARG A 36 3.35 -12.07 -6.23
C ARG A 36 4.45 -12.27 -7.24
N ASN A 37 4.50 -11.43 -8.27
CA ASN A 37 5.57 -11.51 -9.27
C ASN A 37 6.91 -11.25 -8.60
N GLU A 38 7.94 -11.88 -9.15
CA GLU A 38 9.27 -11.80 -8.58
C GLU A 38 9.76 -10.38 -8.38
N ASP A 39 9.50 -9.53 -9.35
CA ASP A 39 9.93 -8.13 -9.30
C ASP A 39 8.91 -7.21 -8.65
N GLY A 40 7.75 -7.74 -8.28
CA GLY A 40 6.68 -6.95 -7.72
C GLY A 40 6.06 -6.00 -8.73
N VAL A 41 5.44 -4.94 -8.24
CA VAL A 41 4.84 -3.91 -9.08
C VAL A 41 5.51 -2.59 -8.78
N ARG A 42 6.24 -2.07 -9.74
CA ARG A 42 6.94 -0.80 -9.61
C ARG A 42 6.17 0.29 -10.33
N LEU A 43 5.74 1.29 -9.59
CA LEU A 43 5.03 2.43 -10.16
C LEU A 43 5.91 3.67 -9.99
N SER A 44 6.47 4.12 -11.10
CA SER A 44 7.35 5.30 -11.09
C SER A 44 6.62 6.49 -10.48
N GLY A 45 7.30 7.17 -9.58
CA GLY A 45 6.73 8.31 -8.90
C GLY A 45 6.00 7.97 -7.62
N LEU A 46 5.67 6.71 -7.41
CA LEU A 46 4.98 6.27 -6.21
C LEU A 46 5.84 5.34 -5.36
N GLY A 47 6.21 4.21 -5.90
CA GLY A 47 6.98 3.23 -5.15
C GLY A 47 6.82 1.84 -5.71
N THR A 48 7.27 0.86 -4.95
CA THR A 48 7.25 -0.53 -5.36
C THR A 48 6.47 -1.37 -4.36
N PHE A 49 5.52 -2.14 -4.88
CA PHE A 49 4.76 -3.12 -4.10
C PHE A 49 5.37 -4.48 -4.33
N SER A 50 5.70 -5.17 -3.28
CA SER A 50 6.31 -6.49 -3.37
C SER A 50 5.87 -7.33 -2.18
N ARG A 51 6.45 -8.51 -2.07
CA ARG A 51 6.22 -9.37 -0.92
C ARG A 51 7.54 -9.90 -0.42
N THR A 52 7.58 -10.20 0.85
CA THR A 52 8.75 -10.83 1.44
C THR A 52 8.30 -12.03 2.25
N LYS A 53 9.12 -13.06 2.28
CA LYS A 53 8.83 -14.24 3.06
C LYS A 53 9.41 -14.07 4.45
N ARG A 54 8.57 -14.18 5.43
CA ARG A 54 9.01 -14.16 6.82
C ARG A 54 9.23 -15.58 7.28
N SER A 55 10.41 -15.83 7.83
CA SER A 55 10.76 -17.17 8.32
C SER A 55 9.90 -17.53 9.51
N ALA A 56 9.71 -18.85 9.69
CA ALA A 56 9.08 -19.36 10.88
C ALA A 56 9.89 -18.94 12.10
N ARG A 57 9.20 -18.62 13.16
CA ARG A 57 9.86 -18.19 14.41
C ARG A 57 9.04 -18.64 15.60
N THR A 58 9.64 -18.54 16.78
CA THR A 58 8.98 -18.81 18.03
C THR A 58 8.60 -17.50 18.69
N GLY A 59 7.35 -17.37 19.08
CA GLY A 59 6.89 -16.19 19.82
C GLY A 59 6.34 -16.64 21.17
N ARG A 60 5.80 -15.71 21.92
CA ARG A 60 5.19 -15.99 23.21
C ARG A 60 3.80 -15.38 23.27
N ASN A 61 2.89 -16.14 23.85
CA ASN A 61 1.55 -15.65 24.11
C ASN A 61 1.64 -14.64 25.25
N PRO A 62 1.29 -13.37 25.06
CA PRO A 62 1.41 -12.38 26.12
C PRO A 62 0.51 -12.63 27.33
N GLN A 63 -0.53 -13.44 27.18
CA GLN A 63 -1.45 -13.73 28.27
C GLN A 63 -0.99 -14.90 29.11
N THR A 64 -0.44 -15.93 28.49
CA THR A 64 -0.08 -17.17 29.18
C THR A 64 1.42 -17.35 29.32
N GLY A 65 2.22 -16.62 28.56
CA GLY A 65 3.66 -16.80 28.53
C GLY A 65 4.10 -18.04 27.78
N ALA A 66 3.16 -18.80 27.22
CA ALA A 66 3.47 -20.02 26.52
C ALA A 66 4.15 -19.74 25.19
N GLU A 67 5.03 -20.64 24.79
CA GLU A 67 5.67 -20.56 23.47
C GLU A 67 4.66 -20.86 22.39
N ILE A 68 4.69 -20.05 21.34
CA ILE A 68 3.87 -20.27 20.15
C ILE A 68 4.78 -20.35 18.95
N LYS A 69 4.52 -21.29 18.08
CA LYS A 69 5.22 -21.39 16.81
C LYS A 69 4.50 -20.56 15.79
N ILE A 70 5.21 -19.58 15.22
CA ILE A 70 4.67 -18.74 14.16
C ILE A 70 5.22 -19.28 12.85
N PRO A 71 4.36 -19.81 11.97
CA PRO A 71 4.83 -20.40 10.71
C PRO A 71 5.36 -19.35 9.76
N ALA A 72 6.19 -19.78 8.82
CA ALA A 72 6.65 -18.94 7.75
C ALA A 72 5.46 -18.47 6.91
N ARG A 73 5.50 -17.24 6.47
CA ARG A 73 4.42 -16.68 5.65
C ARG A 73 4.93 -15.54 4.78
N TRP A 74 4.20 -15.25 3.73
CA TRP A 74 4.47 -14.11 2.89
C TRP A 74 3.81 -12.87 3.48
N ALA A 75 4.52 -11.76 3.39
CA ALA A 75 3.99 -10.47 3.85
C ALA A 75 4.12 -9.43 2.74
N PRO A 76 3.12 -8.56 2.58
CA PRO A 76 3.23 -7.49 1.60
C PRO A 76 4.20 -6.42 2.09
N VAL A 77 4.90 -5.81 1.14
CA VAL A 77 5.85 -4.74 1.42
C VAL A 77 5.63 -3.62 0.43
N PHE A 78 5.59 -2.41 0.92
CA PHE A 78 5.57 -1.24 0.07
C PHE A 78 6.81 -0.40 0.35
N LYS A 79 7.58 -0.14 -0.70
CA LYS A 79 8.77 0.69 -0.59
C LYS A 79 8.50 1.99 -1.32
N ALA A 80 8.44 3.07 -0.57
CA ALA A 80 8.17 4.39 -1.16
C ALA A 80 9.30 4.81 -2.08
N GLY A 81 8.93 5.36 -3.22
CA GLY A 81 9.89 5.90 -4.17
C GLY A 81 10.40 7.26 -3.72
N SER A 82 11.47 7.72 -4.35
CA SER A 82 12.08 9.00 -3.97
C SER A 82 11.14 10.18 -4.16
N GLN A 83 10.34 10.17 -5.21
CA GLN A 83 9.39 11.26 -5.44
C GLN A 83 8.33 11.34 -4.34
N LEU A 84 7.83 10.19 -3.91
CA LEU A 84 6.85 10.18 -2.84
C LEU A 84 7.45 10.66 -1.52
N LYS A 85 8.65 10.22 -1.22
CA LYS A 85 9.37 10.67 -0.04
C LYS A 85 9.58 12.18 -0.05
N GLU A 86 9.95 12.72 -1.19
CA GLU A 86 10.12 14.14 -1.36
C GLU A 86 8.84 14.92 -1.15
N THR A 87 7.76 14.43 -1.73
CA THR A 87 6.45 15.05 -1.58
C THR A 87 6.04 15.15 -0.12
N VAL A 88 6.26 14.08 0.62
CA VAL A 88 5.91 14.06 2.04
C VAL A 88 6.76 15.04 2.83
N GLN A 89 8.03 15.17 2.51
CA GLN A 89 8.91 16.10 3.21
C GLN A 89 8.58 17.55 2.92
N LYS A 90 8.15 17.84 1.70
CA LYS A 90 7.85 19.21 1.28
C LYS A 90 6.42 19.63 1.61
N ALA A 91 5.53 18.68 1.81
CA ALA A 91 4.14 18.99 2.06
C ALA A 91 4.00 19.72 3.40
N LYS A 92 3.25 20.80 3.39
CA LYS A 92 2.92 21.47 4.63
C LYS A 92 1.86 20.70 5.36
N LYS A 93 2.11 20.39 6.60
CA LYS A 93 1.10 19.74 7.41
C LYS A 93 0.09 20.77 7.85
N ARG A 94 -1.16 20.43 7.76
CA ARG A 94 -2.21 21.32 8.18
C ARG A 94 -2.18 21.64 9.65
N SER A 95 -1.73 20.70 10.43
CA SER A 95 -1.69 20.85 11.88
C SER A 95 -0.37 21.39 12.37
N ASP A 96 0.58 21.58 11.51
CA ASP A 96 1.94 21.99 11.84
C ASP A 96 2.17 23.46 11.72
N GLN A 97 1.19 24.18 11.53
CA GLN A 97 1.34 25.60 11.25
C GLN A 97 1.48 26.40 12.49
#